data_c21053ab3aa2b291105fd4e00e60886d
#
_entry.id   c21053ab3aa2b291105fd4e00e60886d
#
_cell.length_a   1.000
_cell.length_b   1.000
_cell.length_c   1.000
_cell.angle_alpha   90.00
_cell.angle_beta   90.00
_cell.angle_gamma   90.00
#
_symmetry.space_group_name_H-M   'P 1'
#
loop_
_entity.id
_entity.type
_entity.pdbx_description
1 polymer ?
#
loop_
_entity_poly.entity_id
_entity_poly.type
_entity_poly.pdbx_seq_one_letter_code
_entity_poly.pdbx_strand_id
1 'polypeptide(L)'
;IVRDLGYMVNPSEAKVHKGHFEYESFRHRYIGYLTFAINYWFHKLDVTGYHLVNIAIHIINSLIVYWIVILTFKTPFLNSSVLRERINEIAFFASLFFACHPLQTQAVTYIWQRVTSLSTTFYCLALVFYILWRLTSKKPSSFATQMPILFYFGSVISAVLAMKTKEIAFTLPVVIFLYELMFFEEKIKKRILYITPILLTMLIIPISLLEKIGRAHV
;
A
#
# COMPACT_ATOMS: atom_id res chain seq x y z
N ILE A 1 20.37 11.01 9.75
CA ILE A 1 19.20 10.21 10.18
C ILE A 1 19.43 8.72 9.91
N VAL A 2 19.89 8.33 8.71
CA VAL A 2 20.07 6.91 8.34
C VAL A 2 21.26 6.25 9.08
N ARG A 3 22.20 7.02 9.61
CA ARG A 3 23.41 6.51 10.27
C ARG A 3 23.20 6.00 11.70
N ASP A 4 22.13 6.43 12.34
CA ASP A 4 21.90 6.11 13.74
C ASP A 4 20.50 5.55 13.96
N LEU A 5 20.40 4.25 14.21
CA LEU A 5 19.16 3.57 14.56
C LEU A 5 18.59 4.06 15.91
N GLY A 6 19.42 4.60 16.79
CA GLY A 6 18.99 5.21 18.04
C GLY A 6 17.99 6.33 17.83
N TYR A 7 18.12 7.11 16.73
CA TYR A 7 17.14 8.13 16.34
C TYR A 7 15.75 7.57 16.04
N MET A 8 15.67 6.31 15.61
CA MET A 8 14.40 5.67 15.26
C MET A 8 13.70 5.06 16.46
N VAL A 9 14.50 4.59 17.44
CA VAL A 9 13.98 3.95 18.65
C VAL A 9 13.65 4.99 19.72
N ASN A 10 14.46 6.04 19.85
CA ASN A 10 14.26 7.11 20.82
C ASN A 10 14.51 8.49 20.23
N PRO A 11 13.52 9.07 19.51
CA PRO A 11 13.66 10.39 18.87
C PRO A 11 13.93 11.53 19.86
N SER A 12 13.63 11.33 21.16
CA SER A 12 13.84 12.34 22.20
C SER A 12 15.33 12.51 22.61
N GLU A 13 16.15 11.49 22.42
CA GLU A 13 17.60 11.53 22.68
C GLU A 13 18.38 12.08 21.48
N ALA A 14 17.77 12.11 20.31
CA ALA A 14 18.34 12.74 19.15
C ALA A 14 18.43 14.26 19.42
N LYS A 15 19.62 14.83 19.31
CA LYS A 15 19.86 16.29 19.38
C LYS A 15 19.22 17.06 18.20
N VAL A 16 18.20 16.50 17.60
CA VAL A 16 17.43 17.13 16.52
C VAL A 16 16.34 17.96 17.17
N HIS A 17 16.42 19.28 17.05
CA HIS A 17 15.41 20.19 17.54
C HIS A 17 14.04 19.78 17.02
N LYS A 18 13.07 19.58 17.94
CA LYS A 18 11.65 19.40 17.60
C LYS A 18 11.23 20.61 16.75
N GLY A 19 10.87 20.37 15.50
CA GLY A 19 10.57 21.45 14.54
C GLY A 19 11.48 21.48 13.32
N HIS A 20 12.56 20.69 13.29
CA HIS A 20 13.35 20.54 12.07
C HIS A 20 12.55 19.76 11.02
N PHE A 21 12.56 20.21 9.77
CA PHE A 21 11.84 19.59 8.63
C PHE A 21 12.08 18.08 8.52
N GLU A 22 13.28 17.61 8.84
CA GLU A 22 13.65 16.19 8.84
C GLU A 22 12.94 15.38 9.91
N TYR A 23 12.74 15.91 11.11
CA TYR A 23 12.03 15.23 12.19
C TYR A 23 10.54 15.06 11.85
N GLU A 24 9.93 16.09 11.31
CA GLU A 24 8.52 16.05 10.88
C GLU A 24 8.33 15.08 9.70
N SER A 25 9.24 15.07 8.73
CA SER A 25 9.23 14.12 7.62
C SER A 25 9.35 12.68 8.11
N PHE A 26 10.20 12.42 9.11
CA PHE A 26 10.37 11.12 9.74
C PHE A 26 9.06 10.65 10.40
N ARG A 27 8.43 11.49 11.19
CA ARG A 27 7.23 11.16 11.94
C ARG A 27 6.05 10.78 11.03
N HIS A 28 5.93 11.41 9.86
CA HIS A 28 4.86 11.13 8.92
C HIS A 28 5.12 9.95 7.99
N ARG A 29 6.40 9.57 7.78
CA ARG A 29 6.82 8.52 6.84
C ARG A 29 7.72 7.47 7.49
N TYR A 30 7.50 7.19 8.77
CA TYR A 30 8.39 6.34 9.56
C TYR A 30 8.59 4.94 8.96
N ILE A 31 7.60 4.38 8.24
CA ILE A 31 7.72 3.06 7.60
C ILE A 31 8.83 3.08 6.53
N GLY A 32 8.87 4.12 5.70
CA GLY A 32 9.93 4.29 4.71
C GLY A 32 11.31 4.40 5.37
N TYR A 33 11.43 5.24 6.39
CA TYR A 33 12.68 5.41 7.14
C TYR A 33 13.12 4.13 7.85
N LEU A 34 12.18 3.36 8.40
CA LEU A 34 12.47 2.07 9.03
C LEU A 34 13.13 1.11 8.03
N THR A 35 12.64 1.04 6.78
CA THR A 35 13.26 0.20 5.75
C THR A 35 14.66 0.65 5.38
N PHE A 36 14.93 1.97 5.39
CA PHE A 36 16.27 2.51 5.20
C PHE A 36 17.21 2.19 6.37
N ALA A 37 16.72 2.26 7.59
CA ALA A 37 17.50 1.92 8.78
C ALA A 37 17.87 0.43 8.81
N ILE A 38 16.93 -0.46 8.50
CA ILE A 38 17.20 -1.90 8.36
C ILE A 38 18.24 -2.13 7.26
N ASN A 39 18.09 -1.49 6.11
CA ASN A 39 19.05 -1.60 5.02
C ASN A 39 20.45 -1.11 5.43
N TYR A 40 20.53 0.02 6.18
CA TYR A 40 21.78 0.53 6.70
C TYR A 40 22.43 -0.43 7.70
N TRP A 41 21.64 -1.11 8.51
CA TRP A 41 22.16 -2.08 9.47
C TRP A 41 22.93 -3.22 8.77
N PHE A 42 22.40 -3.72 7.62
CA PHE A 42 23.02 -4.79 6.85
C PHE A 42 24.14 -4.32 5.92
N HIS A 43 23.93 -3.24 5.20
CA HIS A 43 24.78 -2.82 4.08
C HIS A 43 25.57 -1.54 4.34
N LYS A 44 25.38 -0.88 5.50
CA LYS A 44 25.99 0.42 5.83
C LYS A 44 25.74 1.44 4.71
N LEU A 45 26.78 1.96 4.08
CA LEU A 45 26.70 2.93 2.98
C LEU A 45 26.90 2.28 1.59
N ASP A 46 26.91 0.96 1.49
CA ASP A 46 26.98 0.29 0.19
C ASP A 46 25.66 0.51 -0.57
N VAL A 47 25.77 1.28 -1.63
CA VAL A 47 24.64 1.67 -2.50
C VAL A 47 23.98 0.48 -3.18
N THR A 48 24.74 -0.58 -3.47
CA THR A 48 24.25 -1.80 -4.12
C THR A 48 23.12 -2.43 -3.34
N GLY A 49 23.24 -2.53 -2.00
CA GLY A 49 22.20 -3.09 -1.14
C GLY A 49 20.89 -2.29 -1.17
N TYR A 50 20.97 -0.97 -1.35
CA TYR A 50 19.78 -0.12 -1.46
C TYR A 50 19.04 -0.33 -2.78
N HIS A 51 19.77 -0.47 -3.88
CA HIS A 51 19.18 -0.76 -5.19
C HIS A 51 18.54 -2.14 -5.23
N LEU A 52 19.19 -3.18 -4.67
CA LEU A 52 18.63 -4.52 -4.59
C LEU A 52 17.27 -4.55 -3.88
N VAL A 53 17.14 -3.82 -2.75
CA VAL A 53 15.87 -3.72 -2.05
C VAL A 53 14.82 -2.99 -2.89
N ASN A 54 15.19 -1.92 -3.61
CA ASN A 54 14.25 -1.21 -4.48
C ASN A 54 13.78 -2.10 -5.64
N ILE A 55 14.69 -2.87 -6.26
CA ILE A 55 14.36 -3.85 -7.30
C ILE A 55 13.41 -4.91 -6.75
N ALA A 56 13.69 -5.46 -5.57
CA ALA A 56 12.84 -6.46 -4.94
C ALA A 56 11.41 -5.93 -4.69
N ILE A 57 11.27 -4.70 -4.17
CA ILE A 57 9.96 -4.07 -3.97
C ILE A 57 9.25 -3.88 -5.32
N HIS A 58 9.96 -3.48 -6.37
CA HIS A 58 9.38 -3.30 -7.70
C HIS A 58 8.88 -4.61 -8.31
N ILE A 59 9.65 -5.71 -8.17
CA ILE A 59 9.24 -7.06 -8.58
C ILE A 59 7.99 -7.49 -7.81
N ILE A 60 7.96 -7.28 -6.49
CA ILE A 60 6.79 -7.59 -5.66
C ILE A 60 5.56 -6.81 -6.15
N ASN A 61 5.70 -5.52 -6.45
CA ASN A 61 4.61 -4.71 -6.99
C ASN A 61 4.09 -5.26 -8.32
N SER A 62 4.98 -5.69 -9.22
CA SER A 62 4.61 -6.29 -10.49
C SER A 62 3.83 -7.60 -10.30
N LEU A 63 4.24 -8.45 -9.35
CA LEU A 63 3.52 -9.66 -8.98
C LEU A 63 2.15 -9.36 -8.37
N ILE A 64 2.04 -8.31 -7.56
CA ILE A 64 0.75 -7.89 -6.99
C ILE A 64 -0.19 -7.40 -8.12
N VAL A 65 0.32 -6.67 -9.10
CA VAL A 65 -0.47 -6.27 -10.29
C VAL A 65 -0.98 -7.50 -11.03
N TYR A 66 -0.13 -8.52 -11.25
CA TYR A 66 -0.56 -9.81 -11.80
C TYR A 66 -1.74 -10.41 -11.03
N TRP A 67 -1.64 -10.46 -9.69
CA TRP A 67 -2.69 -10.98 -8.84
C TRP A 67 -3.97 -10.15 -8.87
N ILE A 68 -3.88 -8.81 -8.91
CA ILE A 68 -5.04 -7.91 -9.04
C ILE A 68 -5.81 -8.27 -10.31
N VAL A 69 -5.14 -8.44 -11.44
CA VAL A 69 -5.80 -8.79 -12.70
C VAL A 69 -6.51 -10.14 -12.59
N ILE A 70 -5.83 -11.18 -12.09
CA ILE A 70 -6.45 -12.51 -11.91
C ILE A 70 -7.69 -12.42 -11.01
N LEU A 71 -7.61 -11.70 -9.89
CA LEU A 71 -8.72 -11.57 -8.96
C LEU A 71 -9.87 -10.77 -9.56
N THR A 72 -9.58 -9.75 -10.37
CA THR A 72 -10.59 -8.96 -11.06
C THR A 72 -11.42 -9.80 -12.02
N PHE A 73 -10.81 -10.71 -12.76
CA PHE A 73 -11.55 -11.66 -13.61
C PHE A 73 -12.37 -12.71 -12.84
N LYS A 74 -12.13 -12.87 -11.53
CA LYS A 74 -12.97 -13.72 -10.66
C LYS A 74 -14.16 -12.98 -10.07
N THR A 75 -14.29 -11.67 -10.28
CA THR A 75 -15.43 -10.87 -9.81
C THR A 75 -16.70 -11.20 -10.57
N PRO A 76 -17.89 -10.96 -10.01
CA PRO A 76 -19.17 -11.26 -10.66
C PRO A 76 -19.29 -10.64 -12.04
N PHE A 77 -18.82 -9.41 -12.22
CA PHE A 77 -18.91 -8.67 -13.49
C PHE A 77 -18.10 -9.32 -14.62
N LEU A 78 -16.89 -9.81 -14.36
CA LEU A 78 -16.01 -10.37 -15.39
C LEU A 78 -16.01 -11.90 -15.43
N ASN A 79 -16.64 -12.56 -14.49
CA ASN A 79 -16.62 -14.04 -14.40
C ASN A 79 -17.21 -14.75 -15.63
N SER A 80 -18.12 -14.11 -16.35
CA SER A 80 -18.74 -14.60 -17.59
C SER A 80 -18.08 -14.10 -18.88
N SER A 81 -16.99 -13.34 -18.77
CA SER A 81 -16.30 -12.78 -19.93
C SER A 81 -15.56 -13.86 -20.73
N VAL A 82 -15.61 -13.77 -22.06
CA VAL A 82 -14.82 -14.61 -22.98
C VAL A 82 -13.31 -14.48 -22.72
N LEU A 83 -12.86 -13.30 -22.26
CA LEU A 83 -11.45 -13.05 -21.94
C LEU A 83 -10.93 -13.87 -20.75
N ARG A 84 -11.82 -14.49 -19.97
CA ARG A 84 -11.45 -15.31 -18.82
C ARG A 84 -10.59 -16.52 -19.21
N GLU A 85 -10.75 -17.05 -20.40
CA GLU A 85 -9.93 -18.17 -20.89
C GLU A 85 -8.44 -17.78 -21.01
N ARG A 86 -8.16 -16.49 -21.25
CA ARG A 86 -6.79 -15.93 -21.39
C ARG A 86 -6.35 -15.10 -20.20
N ILE A 87 -6.93 -15.30 -19.04
CA ILE A 87 -6.66 -14.48 -17.85
C ILE A 87 -5.16 -14.44 -17.47
N ASN A 88 -4.46 -15.58 -17.55
CA ASN A 88 -3.05 -15.66 -17.18
C ASN A 88 -2.17 -14.87 -18.17
N GLU A 89 -2.50 -14.91 -19.46
CA GLU A 89 -1.79 -14.15 -20.49
C GLU A 89 -2.02 -12.64 -20.25
N ILE A 90 -3.27 -12.22 -20.05
CA ILE A 90 -3.62 -10.82 -19.80
C ILE A 90 -2.92 -10.34 -18.52
N ALA A 91 -2.96 -11.11 -17.44
CA ALA A 91 -2.30 -10.77 -16.20
C ALA A 91 -0.78 -10.67 -16.34
N PHE A 92 -0.18 -11.60 -17.11
CA PHE A 92 1.25 -11.59 -17.39
C PHE A 92 1.67 -10.33 -18.16
N PHE A 93 0.97 -10.02 -19.26
CA PHE A 93 1.31 -8.82 -20.04
C PHE A 93 1.05 -7.53 -19.28
N ALA A 94 -0.01 -7.44 -18.50
CA ALA A 94 -0.27 -6.28 -17.65
C ALA A 94 0.84 -6.07 -16.60
N SER A 95 1.28 -7.14 -15.94
CA SER A 95 2.37 -7.07 -14.96
C SER A 95 3.72 -6.78 -15.61
N LEU A 96 3.99 -7.35 -16.77
CA LEU A 96 5.19 -7.08 -17.54
C LEU A 96 5.24 -5.63 -18.03
N PHE A 97 4.13 -5.10 -18.53
CA PHE A 97 4.01 -3.71 -18.92
C PHE A 97 4.27 -2.77 -17.73
N PHE A 98 3.72 -3.08 -16.56
CA PHE A 98 4.02 -2.34 -15.33
C PHE A 98 5.50 -2.41 -14.96
N ALA A 99 6.09 -3.61 -15.03
CA ALA A 99 7.49 -3.82 -14.66
C ALA A 99 8.49 -3.09 -15.58
N CYS A 100 8.22 -3.08 -16.88
CA CYS A 100 9.13 -2.56 -17.90
C CYS A 100 8.79 -1.11 -18.32
N HIS A 101 7.73 -0.50 -17.75
CA HIS A 101 7.33 0.85 -18.15
C HIS A 101 8.40 1.89 -17.83
N PRO A 102 8.79 2.77 -18.76
CA PRO A 102 9.85 3.76 -18.54
C PRO A 102 9.64 4.67 -17.33
N LEU A 103 8.39 4.99 -16.96
CA LEU A 103 8.07 5.78 -15.79
C LEU A 103 8.50 5.10 -14.47
N GLN A 104 8.68 3.77 -14.48
CA GLN A 104 9.12 3.01 -13.30
C GLN A 104 10.63 3.04 -13.09
N THR A 105 11.41 3.58 -14.02
CA THR A 105 12.87 3.68 -13.91
C THR A 105 13.29 4.36 -12.60
N GLN A 106 12.61 5.44 -12.21
CA GLN A 106 12.89 6.13 -10.95
C GLN A 106 12.62 5.26 -9.71
N ALA A 107 11.65 4.36 -9.75
CA ALA A 107 11.33 3.47 -8.65
C ALA A 107 12.51 2.53 -8.31
N VAL A 108 13.33 2.20 -9.30
CA VAL A 108 14.48 1.29 -9.17
C VAL A 108 15.78 2.06 -8.96
N THR A 109 16.02 3.12 -9.76
CA THR A 109 17.30 3.83 -9.78
C THR A 109 17.43 4.89 -8.69
N TYR A 110 16.33 5.51 -8.26
CA TYR A 110 16.38 6.56 -7.24
C TYR A 110 16.07 5.99 -5.85
N ILE A 111 17.09 5.91 -5.00
CA ILE A 111 17.00 5.26 -3.67
C ILE A 111 15.83 5.80 -2.84
N TRP A 112 15.63 7.13 -2.82
CA TRP A 112 14.56 7.77 -2.06
C TRP A 112 13.14 7.40 -2.54
N GLN A 113 13.00 6.98 -3.80
CA GLN A 113 11.71 6.59 -4.36
C GLN A 113 11.17 5.27 -3.76
N ARG A 114 11.99 4.58 -2.95
CA ARG A 114 11.56 3.43 -2.14
C ARG A 114 10.28 3.72 -1.36
N VAL A 115 10.16 4.90 -0.78
CA VAL A 115 8.98 5.31 0.00
C VAL A 115 7.72 5.26 -0.89
N THR A 116 7.81 5.72 -2.14
CA THR A 116 6.70 5.66 -3.08
C THR A 116 6.39 4.22 -3.48
N SER A 117 7.41 3.44 -3.83
CA SER A 117 7.26 2.04 -4.24
C SER A 117 6.65 1.19 -3.12
N LEU A 118 7.06 1.43 -1.87
CA LEU A 118 6.53 0.75 -0.69
C LEU A 118 5.08 1.16 -0.40
N SER A 119 4.74 2.45 -0.56
CA SER A 119 3.36 2.92 -0.47
C SER A 119 2.48 2.26 -1.53
N THR A 120 2.99 2.08 -2.76
CA THR A 120 2.31 1.35 -3.83
C THR A 120 2.09 -0.11 -3.46
N THR A 121 3.08 -0.77 -2.82
CA THR A 121 2.93 -2.15 -2.31
C THR A 121 1.73 -2.26 -1.38
N PHE A 122 1.67 -1.42 -0.35
CA PHE A 122 0.57 -1.45 0.62
C PHE A 122 -0.76 -1.03 0.00
N TYR A 123 -0.76 -0.09 -0.93
CA TYR A 123 -1.94 0.34 -1.68
C TYR A 123 -2.54 -0.83 -2.46
N CYS A 124 -1.72 -1.53 -3.24
CA CYS A 124 -2.15 -2.66 -4.04
C CYS A 124 -2.53 -3.87 -3.17
N LEU A 125 -1.82 -4.12 -2.06
CA LEU A 125 -2.19 -5.16 -1.09
C LEU A 125 -3.55 -4.89 -0.44
N ALA A 126 -3.85 -3.64 -0.10
CA ALA A 126 -5.16 -3.29 0.44
C ALA A 126 -6.29 -3.63 -0.55
N LEU A 127 -6.07 -3.34 -1.84
CA LEU A 127 -7.03 -3.69 -2.90
C LEU A 127 -7.14 -5.21 -3.07
N VAL A 128 -6.02 -5.95 -3.10
CA VAL A 128 -6.00 -7.43 -3.18
C VAL A 128 -6.79 -8.04 -2.04
N PHE A 129 -6.51 -7.63 -0.80
CA PHE A 129 -7.20 -8.15 0.38
C PHE A 129 -8.69 -7.79 0.38
N TYR A 130 -9.06 -6.60 -0.09
CA TYR A 130 -10.45 -6.22 -0.27
C TYR A 130 -11.17 -7.14 -1.25
N ILE A 131 -10.57 -7.38 -2.42
CA ILE A 131 -11.14 -8.26 -3.45
C ILE A 131 -11.27 -9.70 -2.90
N LEU A 132 -10.23 -10.24 -2.25
CA LEU A 132 -10.25 -11.56 -1.64
C LEU A 132 -11.37 -11.69 -0.60
N TRP A 133 -11.53 -10.69 0.26
CA TRP A 133 -12.63 -10.65 1.21
C TRP A 133 -13.99 -10.71 0.51
N ARG A 134 -14.20 -9.89 -0.51
CA ARG A 134 -15.47 -9.86 -1.27
C ARG A 134 -15.77 -11.17 -1.98
N LEU A 135 -14.76 -11.83 -2.55
CA LEU A 135 -14.89 -13.10 -3.24
C LEU A 135 -15.17 -14.27 -2.27
N THR A 136 -14.55 -14.24 -1.08
CA THR A 136 -14.71 -15.32 -0.10
C THR A 136 -15.96 -15.18 0.76
N SER A 137 -16.41 -13.96 1.05
CA SER A 137 -17.62 -13.70 1.86
C SER A 137 -18.91 -14.23 1.24
N LYS A 138 -18.93 -14.50 -0.07
CA LYS A 138 -20.10 -15.04 -0.78
C LYS A 138 -20.17 -16.59 -0.79
N LYS A 139 -19.14 -17.28 -0.24
CA LYS A 139 -19.09 -18.76 -0.20
C LYS A 139 -19.15 -19.22 1.27
N PRO A 140 -20.33 -19.57 1.82
CA PRO A 140 -20.41 -20.15 3.14
C PRO A 140 -19.94 -21.61 3.10
N SER A 141 -18.73 -21.87 3.54
CA SER A 141 -18.27 -23.22 3.90
C SER A 141 -17.80 -23.20 5.36
N SER A 142 -18.16 -24.24 6.10
CA SER A 142 -18.05 -24.36 7.55
C SER A 142 -16.63 -24.12 8.11
N PHE A 143 -15.57 -24.31 7.34
CA PHE A 143 -14.17 -24.07 7.76
C PHE A 143 -13.66 -22.68 7.36
N ALA A 144 -14.36 -21.95 6.49
CA ALA A 144 -13.93 -20.69 5.90
C ALA A 144 -14.49 -19.43 6.60
N THR A 145 -15.15 -19.58 7.75
CA THR A 145 -15.85 -18.44 8.40
C THR A 145 -14.88 -17.39 8.94
N GLN A 146 -13.63 -17.75 9.24
CA GLN A 146 -12.63 -16.82 9.76
C GLN A 146 -11.77 -16.15 8.68
N MET A 147 -11.56 -16.80 7.53
CA MET A 147 -10.74 -16.29 6.44
C MET A 147 -11.20 -14.95 5.86
N PRO A 148 -12.53 -14.74 5.61
CA PRO A 148 -12.99 -13.45 5.09
C PRO A 148 -12.69 -12.28 6.02
N ILE A 149 -12.87 -12.47 7.33
CA ILE A 149 -12.60 -11.43 8.33
C ILE A 149 -11.13 -11.04 8.32
N LEU A 150 -10.22 -12.03 8.24
CA LEU A 150 -8.78 -11.80 8.18
C LEU A 150 -8.38 -10.97 6.95
N PHE A 151 -8.95 -11.26 5.77
CA PHE A 151 -8.72 -10.46 4.57
C PHE A 151 -9.23 -9.03 4.70
N TYR A 152 -10.38 -8.83 5.34
CA TYR A 152 -10.88 -7.48 5.58
C TYR A 152 -9.96 -6.67 6.49
N PHE A 153 -9.52 -7.25 7.61
CA PHE A 153 -8.53 -6.61 8.48
C PHE A 153 -7.21 -6.36 7.76
N GLY A 154 -6.75 -7.31 6.93
CA GLY A 154 -5.57 -7.15 6.09
C GLY A 154 -5.69 -5.95 5.15
N SER A 155 -6.87 -5.73 4.56
CA SER A 155 -7.14 -4.56 3.72
C SER A 155 -7.05 -3.26 4.50
N VAL A 156 -7.69 -3.18 5.67
CA VAL A 156 -7.67 -1.98 6.51
C VAL A 156 -6.25 -1.67 7.02
N ILE A 157 -5.53 -2.70 7.51
CA ILE A 157 -4.15 -2.54 7.97
C ILE A 157 -3.25 -2.06 6.82
N SER A 158 -3.36 -2.66 5.63
CA SER A 158 -2.58 -2.25 4.47
C SER A 158 -2.92 -0.81 4.04
N ALA A 159 -4.18 -0.38 4.13
CA ALA A 159 -4.59 0.99 3.85
C ALA A 159 -3.94 1.99 4.84
N VAL A 160 -3.94 1.66 6.13
CA VAL A 160 -3.27 2.48 7.15
C VAL A 160 -1.76 2.55 6.90
N LEU A 161 -1.11 1.42 6.60
CA LEU A 161 0.32 1.37 6.29
C LEU A 161 0.65 2.20 5.05
N ALA A 162 -0.17 2.14 3.99
CA ALA A 162 0.00 2.96 2.79
C ALA A 162 -0.02 4.45 3.13
N MET A 163 -1.01 4.90 3.92
CA MET A 163 -1.15 6.31 4.33
C MET A 163 -0.03 6.79 5.25
N LYS A 164 0.50 5.90 6.12
CA LYS A 164 1.66 6.17 6.98
C LYS A 164 3.00 6.06 6.24
N THR A 165 2.99 5.61 4.99
CA THR A 165 4.17 5.57 4.14
C THR A 165 4.26 6.80 3.24
N LYS A 166 3.16 7.18 2.59
CA LYS A 166 3.11 8.36 1.72
C LYS A 166 1.69 8.90 1.57
N GLU A 167 1.56 10.21 1.52
CA GLU A 167 0.27 10.93 1.49
C GLU A 167 -0.56 10.63 0.23
N ILE A 168 0.08 10.23 -0.88
CA ILE A 168 -0.61 9.87 -2.13
C ILE A 168 -1.63 8.72 -1.95
N ALA A 169 -1.44 7.90 -0.91
CA ALA A 169 -2.36 6.82 -0.56
C ALA A 169 -3.76 7.30 -0.14
N PHE A 170 -3.96 8.60 0.06
CA PHE A 170 -5.27 9.21 0.33
C PHE A 170 -6.33 8.82 -0.72
N THR A 171 -5.93 8.55 -1.95
CA THR A 171 -6.82 8.13 -3.04
C THR A 171 -7.34 6.69 -2.92
N LEU A 172 -6.71 5.85 -2.10
CA LEU A 172 -7.01 4.42 -1.99
C LEU A 172 -8.48 4.11 -1.66
N PRO A 173 -9.12 4.73 -0.67
CA PRO A 173 -10.52 4.47 -0.35
C PRO A 173 -11.47 4.81 -1.50
N VAL A 174 -11.15 5.87 -2.25
CA VAL A 174 -11.92 6.25 -3.45
C VAL A 174 -11.79 5.18 -4.54
N VAL A 175 -10.58 4.68 -4.77
CA VAL A 175 -10.34 3.61 -5.76
C VAL A 175 -11.04 2.31 -5.33
N ILE A 176 -11.01 1.94 -4.05
CA ILE A 176 -11.75 0.77 -3.55
C ILE A 176 -13.26 0.97 -3.73
N PHE A 177 -13.78 2.17 -3.49
CA PHE A 177 -15.19 2.48 -3.72
C PHE A 177 -15.58 2.33 -5.19
N LEU A 178 -14.79 2.91 -6.09
CA LEU A 178 -15.04 2.78 -7.54
C LEU A 178 -14.93 1.33 -7.99
N TYR A 179 -13.96 0.59 -7.47
CA TYR A 179 -13.79 -0.83 -7.75
C TYR A 179 -15.00 -1.65 -7.31
N GLU A 180 -15.54 -1.37 -6.12
CA GLU A 180 -16.76 -2.02 -5.62
C GLU A 180 -17.98 -1.71 -6.51
N LEU A 181 -18.10 -0.46 -6.99
CA LEU A 181 -19.18 -0.07 -7.88
C LEU A 181 -19.12 -0.78 -9.22
N MET A 182 -17.92 -0.96 -9.77
CA MET A 182 -17.73 -1.51 -11.13
C MET A 182 -17.79 -3.04 -11.15
N PHE A 183 -17.27 -3.73 -10.14
CA PHE A 183 -17.01 -5.16 -10.22
C PHE A 183 -17.90 -6.04 -9.31
N PHE A 184 -18.61 -5.43 -8.35
CA PHE A 184 -19.49 -6.16 -7.47
C PHE A 184 -20.94 -5.67 -7.53
N GLU A 185 -21.87 -6.60 -7.53
CA GLU A 185 -23.29 -6.32 -7.48
C GLU A 185 -23.79 -6.47 -6.03
N GLU A 186 -24.17 -5.35 -5.42
CA GLU A 186 -24.69 -5.31 -4.06
C GLU A 186 -25.56 -4.06 -3.85
N LYS A 187 -26.47 -4.10 -2.87
CA LYS A 187 -27.28 -2.92 -2.50
C LYS A 187 -26.38 -1.80 -1.96
N ILE A 188 -26.64 -0.57 -2.38
CA ILE A 188 -25.80 0.60 -2.04
C ILE A 188 -25.55 0.76 -0.54
N LYS A 189 -26.56 0.49 0.30
CA LYS A 189 -26.42 0.56 1.78
C LYS A 189 -25.35 -0.40 2.32
N LYS A 190 -25.31 -1.63 1.77
CA LYS A 190 -24.30 -2.62 2.17
C LYS A 190 -22.91 -2.24 1.66
N ARG A 191 -22.79 -1.70 0.44
CA ARG A 191 -21.53 -1.19 -0.11
C ARG A 191 -20.93 -0.11 0.77
N ILE A 192 -21.75 0.88 1.17
CA ILE A 192 -21.32 1.95 2.06
C ILE A 192 -20.82 1.36 3.39
N LEU A 193 -21.58 0.44 4.01
CA LEU A 193 -21.18 -0.19 5.27
C LEU A 193 -19.82 -0.89 5.15
N TYR A 194 -19.57 -1.60 4.05
CA TYR A 194 -18.32 -2.32 3.82
C TYR A 194 -17.11 -1.42 3.63
N ILE A 195 -17.32 -0.24 3.04
CA ILE A 195 -16.24 0.67 2.69
C ILE A 195 -16.00 1.71 3.80
N THR A 196 -16.98 1.95 4.68
CA THR A 196 -16.89 2.95 5.75
C THR A 196 -15.59 2.85 6.57
N PRO A 197 -15.14 1.70 7.08
CA PRO A 197 -13.89 1.61 7.82
C PRO A 197 -12.66 2.01 6.99
N ILE A 198 -12.66 1.70 5.70
CA ILE A 198 -11.57 2.08 4.78
C ILE A 198 -11.67 3.58 4.47
N LEU A 199 -12.87 4.14 4.30
CA LEU A 199 -13.06 5.58 4.13
C LEU A 199 -12.59 6.36 5.36
N LEU A 200 -12.79 5.84 6.56
CA LEU A 200 -12.31 6.48 7.79
C LEU A 200 -10.77 6.57 7.82
N THR A 201 -10.05 5.70 7.14
CA THR A 201 -8.59 5.83 7.05
C THR A 201 -8.15 7.10 6.32
N MET A 202 -9.00 7.71 5.49
CA MET A 202 -8.70 9.01 4.85
C MET A 202 -8.47 10.12 5.88
N LEU A 203 -9.05 10.03 7.07
CA LEU A 203 -8.86 11.02 8.13
C LEU A 203 -7.44 11.04 8.70
N ILE A 204 -6.67 9.98 8.50
CA ILE A 204 -5.28 9.88 8.98
C ILE A 204 -4.42 11.03 8.44
N ILE A 205 -4.56 11.35 7.16
CA ILE A 205 -3.74 12.37 6.51
C ILE A 205 -4.12 13.79 6.94
N PRO A 206 -5.40 14.23 6.87
CA PRO A 206 -5.78 15.55 7.35
C PRO A 206 -5.44 15.76 8.83
N ILE A 207 -5.68 14.76 9.71
CA ILE A 207 -5.35 14.86 11.13
C ILE A 207 -3.84 15.06 11.30
N SER A 208 -3.02 14.30 10.59
CA SER A 208 -1.56 14.45 10.67
C SER A 208 -1.06 15.80 10.14
N LEU A 209 -1.75 16.39 9.16
CA LEU A 209 -1.43 17.72 8.64
C LEU A 209 -1.85 18.83 9.61
N LEU A 210 -3.01 18.71 10.26
CA LEU A 210 -3.46 19.65 11.28
C LEU A 210 -2.52 19.69 12.48
N GLU A 211 -2.03 18.54 12.93
CA GLU A 211 -0.99 18.48 13.97
C GLU A 211 0.30 19.21 13.56
N LYS A 212 0.64 19.22 12.28
CA LYS A 212 1.81 19.93 11.75
C LYS A 212 1.60 21.45 11.78
N ILE A 213 0.44 21.92 11.34
CA ILE A 213 0.09 23.35 11.30
C ILE A 213 0.01 23.91 12.72
N GLY A 214 -0.66 23.20 13.64
CA GLY A 214 -0.81 23.66 15.04
C GLY A 214 0.51 23.84 15.80
N ARG A 215 1.57 23.10 15.41
CA ARG A 215 2.90 23.22 16.03
C ARG A 215 3.79 24.26 15.38
N ALA A 216 3.50 24.67 14.15
CA ALA A 216 4.26 25.73 13.50
C ALA A 216 3.90 27.14 14.04
N HIS A 217 2.86 27.24 14.85
CA HIS A 217 2.38 28.49 15.47
C HIS A 217 2.66 28.57 16.97
N VAL A 218 3.37 27.61 17.56
CA VAL A 218 3.86 27.59 18.95
C VAL A 218 5.39 27.59 18.98
#